data_359527305722abbd44b34e5e98340a15
#
_entry.id   359527305722abbd44b34e5e98340a15
#
_cell.length_a   1.000
_cell.length_b   1.000
_cell.length_c   1.000
_cell.angle_alpha   90.00
_cell.angle_beta   90.00
_cell.angle_gamma   90.00
#
_symmetry.space_group_name_H-M   'P 1'
#
loop_
_entity.id
_entity.type
_entity.pdbx_description
1 polymer ?
#
loop_
_entity_poly.entity_id
_entity_poly.type
_entity_poly.pdbx_seq_one_letter_code
_entity_poly.pdbx_strand_id
1 'polypeptide(L)'
;MKKLLLLLLFITVINQLMAQQQSHAVKRLKVTILSTMLSEKGIGEWGFSALVEADSIRILFDAGARKTTVLENSKELNIDLSNVFSLVLSHNHGDHTVGWLPLRNAVKTINPNALSLTHVGKGLFDTRITTSGGENRSRQQDSLLYIQTGGQIKVHNGFEEIHPGIFLTGPVPRKYPEKNYTLGGNVIRKKDAAGKIVEDIVPEDMSLVIRTEKGLVLLSGCGHSGLINTITHVQNNLLQQPLLAAIGGFHLLENSDEQIKWTAMQLKKYSIRYFMGAHCTGIEPVYQIRKWASLKRGECIVGSVGAVFDLDKGFVAGALTK
;
A
#
# COMPACT_ATOMS: atom_id res chain seq x y z
N MET A 1 10.08 -0.04 51.37
CA MET A 1 9.74 1.27 50.79
C MET A 1 10.51 1.56 49.49
N LYS A 2 11.85 1.58 49.46
CA LYS A 2 12.64 1.90 48.24
C LYS A 2 12.33 1.00 47.01
N LYS A 3 12.15 -0.33 47.20
CA LYS A 3 11.81 -1.26 46.09
C LYS A 3 10.40 -1.01 45.52
N LEU A 4 9.42 -0.61 46.33
CA LEU A 4 8.07 -0.29 45.90
C LEU A 4 8.03 1.02 45.12
N LEU A 5 8.83 2.01 45.54
CA LEU A 5 8.96 3.29 44.83
C LEU A 5 9.59 3.14 43.45
N LEU A 6 10.63 2.27 43.32
CA LEU A 6 11.26 1.93 42.06
C LEU A 6 10.31 1.20 41.11
N LEU A 7 9.47 0.30 41.63
CA LEU A 7 8.47 -0.41 40.80
C LEU A 7 7.39 0.54 40.29
N LEU A 8 6.91 1.47 41.14
CA LEU A 8 5.93 2.48 40.73
C LEU A 8 6.51 3.46 39.69
N LEU A 9 7.77 3.87 39.87
CA LEU A 9 8.46 4.72 38.88
C LEU A 9 8.63 3.98 37.51
N PHE A 10 8.96 2.71 37.54
CA PHE A 10 9.11 1.88 36.35
C PHE A 10 7.78 1.70 35.63
N ILE A 11 6.68 1.48 36.37
CA ILE A 11 5.31 1.36 35.79
C ILE A 11 4.86 2.70 35.20
N THR A 12 5.16 3.84 35.84
CA THR A 12 4.80 5.16 35.29
C THR A 12 5.61 5.50 34.06
N VAL A 13 6.89 5.16 34.00
CA VAL A 13 7.73 5.37 32.83
C VAL A 13 7.25 4.47 31.66
N ILE A 14 6.91 3.20 31.91
CA ILE A 14 6.33 2.32 30.90
C ILE A 14 4.99 2.87 30.41
N ASN A 15 4.10 3.30 31.30
CA ASN A 15 2.82 3.88 30.93
C ASN A 15 2.99 5.18 30.14
N GLN A 16 3.97 6.02 30.47
CA GLN A 16 4.29 7.22 29.68
C GLN A 16 4.87 6.88 28.30
N LEU A 17 5.77 5.89 28.20
CA LEU A 17 6.29 5.40 26.92
C LEU A 17 5.20 4.78 26.05
N MET A 18 4.31 4.00 26.66
CA MET A 18 3.14 3.42 25.96
C MET A 18 2.15 4.50 25.54
N ALA A 19 1.89 5.51 26.36
CA ALA A 19 1.04 6.65 26.01
C ALA A 19 1.67 7.53 24.92
N GLN A 20 3.00 7.69 24.92
CA GLN A 20 3.72 8.44 23.89
C GLN A 20 3.72 7.70 22.55
N GLN A 21 3.75 6.37 22.55
CA GLN A 21 3.61 5.53 21.38
C GLN A 21 2.16 5.51 20.82
N GLN A 22 1.15 5.87 21.66
CA GLN A 22 -0.25 6.04 21.26
C GLN A 22 -0.58 7.45 20.73
N SER A 23 0.35 8.41 20.77
CA SER A 23 0.00 9.83 20.86
C SER A 23 -0.20 10.56 19.54
N HIS A 24 0.15 10.02 18.37
CA HIS A 24 -0.06 10.76 17.12
C HIS A 24 -1.09 10.10 16.21
N ALA A 25 -2.24 10.75 16.05
CA ALA A 25 -3.23 10.43 15.03
C ALA A 25 -3.22 11.52 13.96
N VAL A 26 -3.18 11.14 12.70
CA VAL A 26 -3.32 12.04 11.55
C VAL A 26 -4.72 12.66 11.58
N LYS A 27 -4.79 13.99 11.49
CA LYS A 27 -6.04 14.76 11.59
C LYS A 27 -6.68 15.01 10.24
N ARG A 28 -5.88 15.19 9.19
CA ARG A 28 -6.33 15.41 7.82
C ARG A 28 -5.68 14.38 6.92
N LEU A 29 -6.50 13.58 6.25
CA LEU A 29 -6.01 12.57 5.33
C LEU A 29 -6.80 12.65 4.02
N LYS A 30 -6.04 12.67 2.93
CA LYS A 30 -6.54 12.53 1.57
C LYS A 30 -5.70 11.51 0.83
N VAL A 31 -6.34 10.52 0.20
CA VAL A 31 -5.69 9.54 -0.67
C VAL A 31 -6.29 9.69 -2.06
N THR A 32 -5.47 10.05 -3.04
CA THR A 32 -5.90 10.26 -4.44
C THR A 32 -5.29 9.19 -5.33
N ILE A 33 -6.12 8.45 -6.07
CA ILE A 33 -5.65 7.43 -7.02
C ILE A 33 -5.09 8.11 -8.26
N LEU A 34 -3.84 7.80 -8.61
CA LEU A 34 -3.13 8.36 -9.78
C LEU A 34 -2.99 7.35 -10.93
N SER A 35 -3.03 6.04 -10.63
CA SER A 35 -2.99 4.98 -11.63
C SER A 35 -3.83 3.79 -11.18
N THR A 36 -4.73 3.35 -12.04
CA THR A 36 -5.55 2.12 -11.96
C THR A 36 -6.22 1.87 -13.30
N MET A 37 -6.96 0.76 -13.42
CA MET A 37 -7.61 0.34 -14.68
C MET A 37 -8.66 1.33 -15.21
N LEU A 38 -9.46 1.94 -14.32
CA LEU A 38 -10.55 2.83 -14.68
C LEU A 38 -10.14 4.30 -14.63
N SER A 39 -10.64 5.09 -15.57
CA SER A 39 -10.41 6.52 -15.63
C SER A 39 -11.61 7.23 -16.22
N GLU A 40 -12.11 8.27 -15.56
CA GLU A 40 -13.03 9.26 -16.13
C GLU A 40 -12.26 10.47 -16.69
N LYS A 41 -11.07 10.75 -16.12
CA LYS A 41 -10.12 11.77 -16.57
C LYS A 41 -8.72 11.20 -16.48
N GLY A 42 -7.89 11.52 -17.47
CA GLY A 42 -6.55 10.96 -17.56
C GLY A 42 -6.53 9.58 -18.20
N ILE A 43 -5.54 8.77 -17.88
CA ILE A 43 -5.20 7.51 -18.54
C ILE A 43 -5.39 6.36 -17.55
N GLY A 44 -6.24 5.37 -17.91
CA GLY A 44 -6.32 4.09 -17.23
C GLY A 44 -5.19 3.16 -17.69
N GLU A 45 -4.67 2.34 -16.78
CA GLU A 45 -3.67 1.31 -17.09
C GLU A 45 -3.76 0.14 -16.12
N TRP A 46 -3.21 -1.02 -16.52
CA TRP A 46 -3.01 -2.12 -15.60
C TRP A 46 -1.82 -1.81 -14.69
N GLY A 47 -2.04 -1.00 -13.67
CA GLY A 47 -1.05 -0.55 -12.72
C GLY A 47 -1.70 0.12 -11.53
N PHE A 48 -0.89 0.46 -10.52
CA PHE A 48 -1.37 1.18 -9.35
C PHE A 48 -0.43 2.31 -8.95
N SER A 49 -1.01 3.43 -8.57
CA SER A 49 -0.33 4.52 -7.85
C SER A 49 -1.36 5.37 -7.12
N ALA A 50 -1.00 5.83 -5.93
CA ALA A 50 -1.80 6.75 -5.15
C ALA A 50 -0.95 7.82 -4.46
N LEU A 51 -1.44 9.06 -4.40
CA LEU A 51 -0.86 10.10 -3.55
C LEU A 51 -1.56 10.12 -2.20
N VAL A 52 -0.78 10.01 -1.14
CA VAL A 52 -1.22 10.16 0.25
C VAL A 52 -0.82 11.54 0.76
N GLU A 53 -1.78 12.31 1.23
CA GLU A 53 -1.60 13.62 1.86
C GLU A 53 -2.13 13.50 3.30
N ALA A 54 -1.20 13.41 4.26
CA ALA A 54 -1.50 13.18 5.68
C ALA A 54 -0.92 14.34 6.51
N ASP A 55 -1.77 15.24 6.99
CA ASP A 55 -1.40 16.53 7.60
C ASP A 55 -0.46 17.35 6.68
N SER A 56 0.83 17.43 6.99
CA SER A 56 1.87 18.07 6.17
C SER A 56 2.72 17.08 5.38
N ILE A 57 2.51 15.78 5.56
CA ILE A 57 3.30 14.72 4.91
C ILE A 57 2.64 14.32 3.59
N ARG A 58 3.46 14.18 2.56
CA ARG A 58 3.05 13.70 1.24
C ARG A 58 3.90 12.51 0.84
N ILE A 59 3.25 11.41 0.49
CA ILE A 59 3.89 10.14 0.10
C ILE A 59 3.26 9.67 -1.20
N LEU A 60 4.08 9.38 -2.21
CA LEU A 60 3.63 8.62 -3.37
C LEU A 60 3.71 7.13 -3.03
N PHE A 61 2.64 6.40 -3.27
CA PHE A 61 2.57 4.96 -3.08
C PHE A 61 2.43 4.29 -4.44
N ASP A 62 3.41 3.49 -4.82
CA ASP A 62 3.62 2.89 -6.14
C ASP A 62 3.73 3.90 -7.30
N ALA A 63 4.18 3.42 -8.46
CA ALA A 63 4.58 4.27 -9.57
C ALA A 63 3.93 3.90 -10.92
N GLY A 64 2.96 2.98 -10.93
CA GLY A 64 2.24 2.56 -12.13
C GLY A 64 3.01 1.62 -13.07
N ALA A 65 2.31 1.19 -14.12
CA ALA A 65 2.78 0.21 -15.11
C ALA A 65 3.59 0.81 -16.26
N ARG A 66 3.41 2.09 -16.54
CA ARG A 66 4.06 2.78 -17.66
C ARG A 66 4.91 3.94 -17.16
N LYS A 67 5.88 4.33 -18.01
CA LYS A 67 6.89 5.34 -17.66
C LYS A 67 6.31 6.72 -17.37
N THR A 68 5.17 7.07 -17.96
CA THR A 68 4.64 8.45 -17.95
C THR A 68 3.24 8.58 -17.37
N THR A 69 2.46 7.48 -17.27
CA THR A 69 1.03 7.55 -16.90
C THR A 69 0.78 8.29 -15.59
N VAL A 70 1.55 7.99 -14.52
CA VAL A 70 1.36 8.68 -13.24
C VAL A 70 1.68 10.18 -13.34
N LEU A 71 2.71 10.54 -14.12
CA LEU A 71 3.07 11.96 -14.34
C LEU A 71 1.99 12.68 -15.18
N GLU A 72 1.47 12.05 -16.21
CA GLU A 72 0.41 12.60 -17.06
C GLU A 72 -0.89 12.76 -16.28
N ASN A 73 -1.29 11.74 -15.52
CA ASN A 73 -2.46 11.80 -14.66
C ASN A 73 -2.32 12.84 -13.54
N SER A 74 -1.13 12.98 -12.94
CA SER A 74 -0.92 14.03 -11.93
C SER A 74 -1.12 15.44 -12.51
N LYS A 75 -0.66 15.68 -13.76
CA LYS A 75 -0.88 16.95 -14.48
C LYS A 75 -2.36 17.18 -14.78
N GLU A 76 -3.06 16.17 -15.31
CA GLU A 76 -4.49 16.24 -15.61
C GLU A 76 -5.33 16.56 -14.35
N LEU A 77 -4.91 16.02 -13.20
CA LEU A 77 -5.56 16.24 -11.91
C LEU A 77 -5.08 17.51 -11.19
N ASN A 78 -4.18 18.30 -11.80
CA ASN A 78 -3.54 19.48 -11.19
C ASN A 78 -2.82 19.15 -9.87
N ILE A 79 -2.13 18.01 -9.82
CA ILE A 79 -1.34 17.55 -8.68
C ILE A 79 0.15 17.75 -8.97
N ASP A 80 0.80 18.56 -8.13
CA ASP A 80 2.24 18.77 -8.20
C ASP A 80 2.97 17.68 -7.39
N LEU A 81 3.75 16.83 -8.07
CA LEU A 81 4.58 15.79 -7.47
C LEU A 81 5.98 16.29 -7.08
N SER A 82 6.37 17.51 -7.49
CA SER A 82 7.69 18.08 -7.13
C SER A 82 7.85 18.36 -5.63
N ASN A 83 6.74 18.39 -4.89
CA ASN A 83 6.70 18.58 -3.44
C ASN A 83 6.50 17.26 -2.66
N VAL A 84 6.61 16.12 -3.33
CA VAL A 84 6.54 14.79 -2.69
C VAL A 84 7.95 14.28 -2.47
N PHE A 85 8.37 14.14 -1.22
CA PHE A 85 9.72 13.70 -0.87
C PHE A 85 9.88 12.18 -0.92
N SER A 86 8.92 11.45 -0.35
CA SER A 86 8.98 9.99 -0.16
C SER A 86 8.12 9.24 -1.17
N LEU A 87 8.63 8.10 -1.62
CA LEU A 87 7.91 7.10 -2.39
C LEU A 87 7.98 5.75 -1.68
N VAL A 88 6.88 5.00 -1.70
CA VAL A 88 6.81 3.61 -1.24
C VAL A 88 6.58 2.72 -2.44
N LEU A 89 7.41 1.71 -2.65
CA LEU A 89 7.14 0.61 -3.59
C LEU A 89 6.63 -0.58 -2.80
N SER A 90 5.38 -0.95 -3.04
CA SER A 90 4.70 -2.03 -2.30
C SER A 90 5.36 -3.38 -2.52
N HIS A 91 5.74 -3.70 -3.76
CA HIS A 91 6.39 -4.95 -4.14
C HIS A 91 7.09 -4.83 -5.50
N ASN A 92 7.70 -5.91 -5.99
CA ASN A 92 8.59 -5.93 -7.16
C ASN A 92 7.89 -5.81 -8.53
N HIS A 93 6.60 -6.10 -8.67
CA HIS A 93 5.94 -6.22 -9.97
C HIS A 93 6.01 -4.93 -10.80
N GLY A 94 6.10 -5.09 -12.13
CA GLY A 94 6.32 -3.98 -13.06
C GLY A 94 5.19 -2.97 -13.08
N ASP A 95 3.97 -3.42 -12.90
CA ASP A 95 2.75 -2.60 -12.85
C ASP A 95 2.66 -1.67 -11.62
N HIS A 96 3.64 -1.77 -10.71
CA HIS A 96 3.81 -0.88 -9.56
C HIS A 96 5.12 -0.08 -9.61
N THR A 97 6.08 -0.52 -10.42
CA THR A 97 7.46 -0.04 -10.31
C THR A 97 8.05 0.57 -11.59
N VAL A 98 7.44 0.36 -12.77
CA VAL A 98 8.01 0.83 -14.05
C VAL A 98 8.10 2.36 -14.10
N GLY A 99 7.17 3.09 -13.49
CA GLY A 99 7.21 4.55 -13.40
C GLY A 99 8.23 5.12 -12.42
N TRP A 100 8.82 4.32 -11.53
CA TRP A 100 9.68 4.78 -10.42
C TRP A 100 10.82 5.71 -10.87
N LEU A 101 11.74 5.19 -11.68
CA LEU A 101 12.89 5.96 -12.17
C LEU A 101 12.49 7.10 -13.13
N PRO A 102 11.57 6.90 -14.10
CA PRO A 102 11.05 7.98 -14.93
C PRO A 102 10.43 9.14 -14.16
N LEU A 103 9.59 8.86 -13.13
CA LEU A 103 9.01 9.89 -12.28
C LEU A 103 10.08 10.66 -11.53
N ARG A 104 11.02 9.98 -10.88
CA ARG A 104 12.14 10.63 -10.18
C ARG A 104 12.91 11.55 -11.14
N ASN A 105 13.24 11.09 -12.35
CA ASN A 105 13.96 11.87 -13.34
C ASN A 105 13.18 13.11 -13.79
N ALA A 106 11.86 13.01 -13.92
CA ALA A 106 11.02 14.14 -14.30
C ALA A 106 10.93 15.19 -13.19
N VAL A 107 10.63 14.79 -11.96
CA VAL A 107 10.37 15.75 -10.88
C VAL A 107 11.64 16.35 -10.27
N LYS A 108 12.79 15.62 -10.31
CA LYS A 108 14.07 16.14 -9.78
C LYS A 108 14.59 17.34 -10.54
N THR A 109 14.16 17.57 -11.78
CA THR A 109 14.54 18.76 -12.55
C THR A 109 13.89 20.03 -12.01
N ILE A 110 12.75 19.88 -11.31
CA ILE A 110 12.02 20.96 -10.65
C ILE A 110 12.49 21.10 -9.20
N ASN A 111 12.56 20.00 -8.49
CA ASN A 111 13.02 19.94 -7.10
C ASN A 111 13.93 18.73 -6.89
N PRO A 112 15.24 18.90 -6.65
CA PRO A 112 16.19 17.80 -6.45
C PRO A 112 15.80 16.83 -5.31
N ASN A 113 14.99 17.28 -4.34
CA ASN A 113 14.54 16.47 -3.22
C ASN A 113 13.25 15.69 -3.51
N ALA A 114 12.54 15.98 -4.63
CA ALA A 114 11.31 15.26 -4.96
C ALA A 114 11.57 13.79 -5.23
N LEU A 115 10.78 12.90 -4.60
CA LEU A 115 10.91 11.43 -4.69
C LEU A 115 12.35 10.94 -4.46
N SER A 116 13.09 11.59 -3.55
CA SER A 116 14.50 11.26 -3.27
C SER A 116 14.68 10.19 -2.20
N LEU A 117 13.63 9.80 -1.49
CA LEU A 117 13.63 8.68 -0.56
C LEU A 117 12.61 7.62 -1.01
N THR A 118 13.08 6.41 -1.29
CA THR A 118 12.21 5.28 -1.63
C THR A 118 12.24 4.24 -0.52
N HIS A 119 11.06 3.90 0.01
CA HIS A 119 10.85 2.83 0.97
C HIS A 119 10.48 1.54 0.23
N VAL A 120 11.13 0.42 0.58
CA VAL A 120 10.93 -0.89 -0.05
C VAL A 120 10.89 -2.00 0.99
N GLY A 121 10.16 -3.08 0.74
CA GLY A 121 10.20 -4.30 1.54
C GLY A 121 11.45 -5.14 1.24
N LYS A 122 11.93 -5.89 2.25
CA LYS A 122 13.05 -6.83 2.07
C LYS A 122 12.68 -7.90 1.04
N GLY A 123 13.48 -8.01 -0.03
CA GLY A 123 13.26 -8.94 -1.14
C GLY A 123 12.82 -8.26 -2.44
N LEU A 124 12.54 -6.93 -2.44
CA LEU A 124 12.15 -6.21 -3.64
C LEU A 124 13.19 -6.35 -4.77
N PHE A 125 14.46 -6.43 -4.42
CA PHE A 125 15.57 -6.57 -5.36
C PHE A 125 16.03 -8.02 -5.59
N ASP A 126 15.29 -9.03 -5.13
CA ASP A 126 15.62 -10.44 -5.42
C ASP A 126 15.51 -10.69 -6.94
N THR A 127 16.38 -11.58 -7.45
CA THR A 127 16.35 -11.98 -8.86
C THR A 127 15.12 -12.83 -9.13
N ARG A 128 14.23 -12.37 -10.01
CA ARG A 128 13.04 -13.13 -10.47
C ARG A 128 13.39 -13.96 -11.69
N ILE A 129 12.61 -15.00 -11.92
CA ILE A 129 12.75 -15.88 -13.08
C ILE A 129 11.61 -15.57 -14.05
N THR A 130 11.96 -15.25 -15.29
CA THR A 130 10.98 -15.01 -16.36
C THR A 130 10.26 -16.30 -16.75
N THR A 131 9.15 -16.20 -17.46
CA THR A 131 8.42 -17.37 -17.99
C THR A 131 9.28 -18.21 -18.97
N SER A 132 10.26 -17.60 -19.64
CA SER A 132 11.24 -18.27 -20.50
C SER A 132 12.41 -18.90 -19.73
N GLY A 133 12.44 -18.80 -18.40
CA GLY A 133 13.50 -19.35 -17.54
C GLY A 133 14.73 -18.44 -17.37
N GLY A 134 14.76 -17.27 -18.00
CA GLY A 134 15.83 -16.29 -17.84
C GLY A 134 15.75 -15.52 -16.50
N GLU A 135 16.82 -14.87 -16.12
CA GLU A 135 16.85 -14.00 -14.95
C GLU A 135 16.32 -12.59 -15.27
N ASN A 136 15.44 -12.09 -14.43
CA ASN A 136 15.01 -10.70 -14.43
C ASN A 136 15.64 -9.98 -13.24
N ARG A 137 16.53 -9.02 -13.54
CA ARG A 137 17.24 -8.17 -12.58
C ARG A 137 16.89 -6.69 -12.78
N SER A 138 15.79 -6.37 -13.43
CA SER A 138 15.42 -4.99 -13.76
C SER A 138 15.34 -4.08 -12.52
N ARG A 139 14.82 -4.57 -11.39
CA ARG A 139 14.74 -3.77 -10.16
C ARG A 139 16.10 -3.45 -9.53
N GLN A 140 17.06 -4.38 -9.64
CA GLN A 140 18.46 -4.10 -9.24
C GLN A 140 19.07 -3.00 -10.12
N GLN A 141 18.89 -3.08 -11.43
CA GLN A 141 19.36 -2.07 -12.38
C GLN A 141 18.73 -0.70 -12.11
N ASP A 142 17.40 -0.65 -11.95
CA ASP A 142 16.69 0.58 -11.62
C ASP A 142 17.18 1.19 -10.30
N SER A 143 17.47 0.37 -9.29
CA SER A 143 17.99 0.84 -8.00
C SER A 143 19.33 1.55 -8.13
N LEU A 144 20.26 0.97 -8.92
CA LEU A 144 21.57 1.60 -9.18
C LEU A 144 21.40 2.95 -9.90
N LEU A 145 20.54 2.98 -10.93
CA LEU A 145 20.26 4.23 -11.65
C LEU A 145 19.56 5.26 -10.76
N TYR A 146 18.63 4.81 -9.89
CA TYR A 146 17.94 5.69 -8.95
C TYR A 146 18.92 6.33 -7.95
N ILE A 147 19.87 5.55 -7.40
CA ILE A 147 20.93 6.07 -6.51
C ILE A 147 21.79 7.10 -7.24
N GLN A 148 22.12 6.90 -8.51
CA GLN A 148 22.86 7.88 -9.33
C GLN A 148 22.09 9.20 -9.50
N THR A 149 20.76 9.22 -9.32
CA THR A 149 19.99 10.48 -9.30
C THR A 149 20.14 11.27 -8.01
N GLY A 150 20.88 10.80 -7.02
CA GLY A 150 20.90 11.29 -5.64
C GLY A 150 19.79 10.72 -4.76
N GLY A 151 19.08 9.67 -5.23
CA GLY A 151 18.04 8.99 -4.47
C GLY A 151 18.61 8.06 -3.40
N GLN A 152 17.83 7.88 -2.33
CA GLN A 152 18.14 7.00 -1.21
C GLN A 152 17.06 5.90 -1.12
N ILE A 153 17.48 4.68 -0.78
CA ILE A 153 16.58 3.53 -0.61
C ILE A 153 16.63 3.07 0.84
N LYS A 154 15.48 2.99 1.49
CA LYS A 154 15.33 2.41 2.83
C LYS A 154 14.60 1.08 2.74
N VAL A 155 15.26 0.01 3.20
CA VAL A 155 14.71 -1.35 3.22
C VAL A 155 14.05 -1.63 4.57
N HIS A 156 12.80 -2.09 4.54
CA HIS A 156 12.02 -2.44 5.73
C HIS A 156 11.92 -3.95 5.90
N ASN A 157 12.13 -4.42 7.14
CA ASN A 157 12.10 -5.85 7.50
C ASN A 157 10.91 -6.24 8.38
N GLY A 158 10.08 -5.28 8.77
CA GLY A 158 8.95 -5.48 9.66
C GLY A 158 8.12 -4.21 9.81
N PHE A 159 7.16 -4.26 10.72
CA PHE A 159 6.27 -3.14 11.01
C PHE A 159 7.05 -1.96 11.58
N GLU A 160 6.95 -0.78 10.96
CA GLU A 160 7.75 0.40 11.32
C GLU A 160 6.94 1.68 11.12
N GLU A 161 7.01 2.60 12.09
CA GLU A 161 6.52 3.98 11.94
C GLU A 161 7.53 4.80 11.14
N ILE A 162 7.12 5.33 9.97
CA ILE A 162 8.00 6.12 9.10
C ILE A 162 7.79 7.64 9.26
N HIS A 163 6.61 8.03 9.69
CA HIS A 163 6.25 9.39 10.13
C HIS A 163 5.23 9.26 11.25
N PRO A 164 5.04 10.28 12.11
CA PRO A 164 4.06 10.23 13.19
C PRO A 164 2.67 9.81 12.69
N GLY A 165 2.18 8.66 13.17
CA GLY A 165 0.90 8.07 12.77
C GLY A 165 0.87 7.40 11.40
N ILE A 166 2.00 7.27 10.70
CA ILE A 166 2.12 6.63 9.40
C ILE A 166 3.10 5.46 9.46
N PHE A 167 2.65 4.27 9.13
CA PHE A 167 3.38 3.02 9.29
C PHE A 167 3.50 2.26 7.98
N LEU A 168 4.59 1.50 7.82
CA LEU A 168 4.72 0.44 6.83
C LEU A 168 4.58 -0.91 7.52
N THR A 169 3.84 -1.83 6.91
CA THR A 169 3.66 -3.16 7.48
C THR A 169 4.96 -3.98 7.46
N GLY A 170 5.87 -3.66 6.50
CA GLY A 170 6.96 -4.56 6.15
C GLY A 170 6.42 -5.90 5.64
N PRO A 171 7.25 -6.94 5.55
CA PRO A 171 6.80 -8.28 5.23
C PRO A 171 5.72 -8.78 6.19
N VAL A 172 4.59 -9.22 5.62
CA VAL A 172 3.40 -9.61 6.39
C VAL A 172 3.38 -11.11 6.67
N PRO A 173 3.23 -11.57 7.93
CA PRO A 173 3.07 -12.98 8.26
C PRO A 173 1.77 -13.56 7.68
N ARG A 174 1.85 -14.71 7.00
CA ARG A 174 0.71 -15.38 6.36
C ARG A 174 0.07 -16.37 7.34
N LYS A 175 -0.94 -15.91 8.08
CA LYS A 175 -1.69 -16.71 9.06
C LYS A 175 -2.90 -17.42 8.43
N TYR A 176 -3.54 -16.76 7.48
CA TYR A 176 -4.71 -17.29 6.76
C TYR A 176 -4.29 -17.80 5.38
N PRO A 177 -5.02 -18.76 4.78
CA PRO A 177 -4.66 -19.38 3.51
C PRO A 177 -5.04 -18.52 2.29
N GLU A 178 -4.71 -17.24 2.34
CA GLU A 178 -4.87 -16.30 1.22
C GLU A 178 -3.70 -16.49 0.25
N LYS A 179 -3.96 -17.04 -0.93
CA LYS A 179 -2.96 -17.29 -1.99
C LYS A 179 -3.05 -16.23 -3.09
N ASN A 180 -2.70 -15.00 -2.77
CA ASN A 180 -2.86 -13.85 -3.66
C ASN A 180 -1.55 -13.51 -4.43
N TYR A 181 -0.70 -14.48 -4.74
CA TYR A 181 0.61 -14.28 -5.38
C TYR A 181 0.78 -15.07 -6.68
N THR A 182 -0.26 -15.75 -7.17
CA THR A 182 -0.29 -16.38 -8.50
C THR A 182 -1.09 -15.50 -9.46
N LEU A 183 -0.82 -15.60 -10.76
CA LEU A 183 -1.57 -14.94 -11.80
C LEU A 183 -1.96 -15.97 -12.86
N GLY A 184 -3.26 -16.12 -13.12
CA GLY A 184 -3.77 -17.15 -14.02
C GLY A 184 -3.36 -18.57 -13.62
N GLY A 185 -3.22 -18.83 -12.30
CA GLY A 185 -2.75 -20.11 -11.76
C GLY A 185 -1.25 -20.41 -12.00
N ASN A 186 -0.50 -19.47 -12.59
CA ASN A 186 0.92 -19.65 -12.84
C ASN A 186 1.74 -19.36 -11.58
N VAL A 187 2.66 -20.29 -11.27
CA VAL A 187 3.64 -20.12 -10.19
C VAL A 187 4.77 -19.21 -10.68
N ILE A 188 4.90 -18.03 -10.07
CA ILE A 188 6.07 -17.18 -10.27
C ILE A 188 7.24 -17.68 -9.43
N ARG A 189 8.47 -17.42 -9.89
CA ARG A 189 9.69 -17.96 -9.28
C ARG A 189 10.75 -16.89 -9.09
N LYS A 190 11.57 -17.08 -8.06
CA LYS A 190 12.72 -16.23 -7.76
C LYS A 190 13.94 -17.06 -7.33
N LYS A 191 15.10 -16.43 -7.24
CA LYS A 191 16.27 -17.01 -6.54
C LYS A 191 16.21 -16.61 -5.07
N ASP A 192 16.43 -17.59 -4.20
CA ASP A 192 16.65 -17.34 -2.78
C ASP A 192 18.11 -16.86 -2.52
N ALA A 193 18.44 -16.61 -1.27
CA ALA A 193 19.77 -16.14 -0.88
C ALA A 193 20.92 -17.13 -1.22
N ALA A 194 20.60 -18.42 -1.38
CA ALA A 194 21.55 -19.46 -1.79
C ALA A 194 21.61 -19.63 -3.33
N GLY A 195 20.85 -18.83 -4.09
CA GLY A 195 20.76 -18.90 -5.55
C GLY A 195 19.87 -20.02 -6.09
N LYS A 196 19.16 -20.77 -5.21
CA LYS A 196 18.20 -21.80 -5.62
C LYS A 196 16.91 -21.16 -6.12
N ILE A 197 16.35 -21.72 -7.20
CA ILE A 197 15.04 -21.30 -7.73
C ILE A 197 13.95 -21.86 -6.82
N VAL A 198 13.14 -20.95 -6.27
CA VAL A 198 12.01 -21.24 -5.37
C VAL A 198 10.75 -20.51 -5.88
N GLU A 199 9.58 -20.92 -5.39
CA GLU A 199 8.34 -20.17 -5.61
C GLU A 199 8.49 -18.75 -5.06
N ASP A 200 8.06 -17.74 -5.83
CA ASP A 200 8.01 -16.37 -5.36
C ASP A 200 6.63 -16.07 -4.78
N ILE A 201 6.55 -16.09 -3.48
CA ILE A 201 5.32 -15.73 -2.75
C ILE A 201 5.22 -14.20 -2.52
N VAL A 202 6.05 -13.42 -3.18
CA VAL A 202 6.14 -11.96 -3.02
C VAL A 202 6.31 -11.57 -1.53
N PRO A 203 7.40 -12.01 -0.88
CA PRO A 203 7.55 -11.85 0.57
C PRO A 203 7.79 -10.39 0.98
N GLU A 204 8.21 -9.53 0.05
CA GLU A 204 8.42 -8.10 0.26
C GLU A 204 7.14 -7.27 0.24
N ASP A 205 5.99 -7.87 -0.12
CA ASP A 205 4.71 -7.17 -0.19
C ASP A 205 4.41 -6.44 1.12
N MET A 206 4.21 -5.12 1.02
CA MET A 206 3.92 -4.27 2.16
C MET A 206 2.86 -3.22 1.83
N SER A 207 2.16 -2.81 2.86
CA SER A 207 1.10 -1.80 2.81
C SER A 207 1.46 -0.60 3.66
N LEU A 208 0.88 0.56 3.35
CA LEU A 208 0.92 1.76 4.18
C LEU A 208 -0.30 1.79 5.09
N VAL A 209 -0.08 2.11 6.36
CA VAL A 209 -1.14 2.23 7.37
C VAL A 209 -1.10 3.62 7.96
N ILE A 210 -2.23 4.31 7.98
CA ILE A 210 -2.38 5.63 8.57
C ILE A 210 -3.32 5.52 9.76
N ARG A 211 -2.82 5.88 10.94
CA ARG A 211 -3.61 6.00 12.16
C ARG A 211 -4.27 7.37 12.18
N THR A 212 -5.60 7.40 12.20
CA THR A 212 -6.39 8.62 12.28
C THR A 212 -7.23 8.63 13.55
N GLU A 213 -7.79 9.79 13.91
CA GLU A 213 -8.74 9.89 15.02
C GLU A 213 -10.03 9.07 14.81
N LYS A 214 -10.34 8.71 13.54
CA LYS A 214 -11.53 7.95 13.16
C LYS A 214 -11.28 6.44 12.97
N GLY A 215 -10.02 5.99 13.11
CA GLY A 215 -9.59 4.61 12.91
C GLY A 215 -8.43 4.48 11.92
N LEU A 216 -8.08 3.24 11.60
CA LEU A 216 -6.97 2.92 10.69
C LEU A 216 -7.39 2.98 9.23
N VAL A 217 -6.55 3.56 8.39
CA VAL A 217 -6.69 3.53 6.94
C VAL A 217 -5.54 2.71 6.37
N LEU A 218 -5.87 1.62 5.65
CA LEU A 218 -4.93 0.73 4.97
C LEU A 218 -4.88 1.08 3.49
N LEU A 219 -3.68 1.30 2.94
CA LEU A 219 -3.43 1.43 1.51
C LEU A 219 -2.52 0.30 1.05
N SER A 220 -2.96 -0.47 0.06
CA SER A 220 -2.25 -1.63 -0.48
C SER A 220 -2.05 -1.51 -1.99
N GLY A 221 -0.92 -2.03 -2.51
CA GLY A 221 -0.66 -2.11 -3.95
C GLY A 221 -1.41 -3.26 -4.60
N CYS A 222 -1.03 -4.50 -4.24
CA CYS A 222 -1.69 -5.73 -4.66
C CYS A 222 -2.16 -6.62 -3.51
N GLY A 223 -1.60 -6.46 -2.31
CA GLY A 223 -1.96 -7.28 -1.16
C GLY A 223 -1.64 -8.77 -1.36
N HIS A 224 -0.48 -9.08 -1.95
CA HIS A 224 -0.04 -10.46 -2.21
C HIS A 224 0.11 -11.29 -0.94
N SER A 225 0.30 -10.64 0.21
CA SER A 225 0.31 -11.29 1.52
C SER A 225 -1.07 -11.71 2.01
N GLY A 226 -2.14 -11.24 1.34
CA GLY A 226 -3.52 -11.42 1.73
C GLY A 226 -4.05 -10.23 2.55
N LEU A 227 -5.25 -9.77 2.20
CA LEU A 227 -5.87 -8.61 2.86
C LEU A 227 -6.10 -8.87 4.36
N ILE A 228 -6.62 -10.04 4.71
CA ILE A 228 -6.94 -10.40 6.09
C ILE A 228 -5.66 -10.68 6.89
N ASN A 229 -4.65 -11.28 6.27
CA ASN A 229 -3.32 -11.40 6.86
C ASN A 229 -2.73 -10.03 7.20
N THR A 230 -2.81 -9.08 6.27
CA THR A 230 -2.32 -7.71 6.45
C THR A 230 -3.07 -6.98 7.57
N ILE A 231 -4.42 -7.03 7.58
CA ILE A 231 -5.22 -6.40 8.63
C ILE A 231 -4.91 -7.03 9.99
N THR A 232 -4.79 -8.36 10.06
CA THR A 232 -4.44 -9.05 11.31
C THR A 232 -3.07 -8.63 11.83
N HIS A 233 -2.09 -8.50 10.92
CA HIS A 233 -0.75 -8.01 11.28
C HIS A 233 -0.79 -6.58 11.81
N VAL A 234 -1.54 -5.69 11.15
CA VAL A 234 -1.75 -4.30 11.60
C VAL A 234 -2.39 -4.24 12.99
N GLN A 235 -3.46 -5.01 13.22
CA GLN A 235 -4.16 -5.05 14.50
C GLN A 235 -3.29 -5.57 15.66
N ASN A 236 -2.37 -6.49 15.38
CA ASN A 236 -1.42 -6.99 16.36
C ASN A 236 -0.35 -5.95 16.75
N ASN A 237 -0.06 -4.98 15.87
CA ASN A 237 0.94 -3.93 16.11
C ASN A 237 0.33 -2.61 16.61
N LEU A 238 -0.94 -2.32 16.30
CA LEU A 238 -1.60 -1.03 16.59
C LEU A 238 -2.80 -1.14 17.55
N LEU A 239 -2.78 -2.10 18.49
CA LEU A 239 -3.73 -2.20 19.61
C LEU A 239 -5.22 -2.18 19.18
N GLN A 240 -5.60 -3.01 18.22
CA GLN A 240 -6.99 -3.30 17.83
C GLN A 240 -7.88 -2.05 17.59
N GLN A 241 -7.37 -1.08 16.87
CA GLN A 241 -8.18 0.08 16.45
C GLN A 241 -9.15 -0.31 15.33
N PRO A 242 -10.33 0.32 15.22
CA PRO A 242 -11.26 0.07 14.11
C PRO A 242 -10.58 0.28 12.74
N LEU A 243 -10.84 -0.61 11.79
CA LEU A 243 -10.41 -0.42 10.42
C LEU A 243 -11.40 0.51 9.72
N LEU A 244 -11.05 1.80 9.61
CA LEU A 244 -11.90 2.78 8.96
C LEU A 244 -12.02 2.53 7.46
N ALA A 245 -10.88 2.34 6.77
CA ALA A 245 -10.85 2.17 5.32
C ALA A 245 -9.79 1.17 4.87
N ALA A 246 -10.07 0.45 3.77
CA ALA A 246 -9.09 -0.29 3.00
C ALA A 246 -9.17 0.17 1.54
N ILE A 247 -8.04 0.59 0.96
CA ILE A 247 -7.93 1.25 -0.33
C ILE A 247 -6.83 0.58 -1.16
N GLY A 248 -7.08 0.33 -2.45
CA GLY A 248 -6.06 -0.14 -3.38
C GLY A 248 -6.32 -1.50 -4.00
N GLY A 249 -5.25 -2.19 -4.42
CA GLY A 249 -5.27 -3.54 -4.94
C GLY A 249 -5.23 -4.58 -3.83
N PHE A 250 -6.04 -5.64 -3.96
CA PHE A 250 -6.14 -6.73 -2.98
C PHE A 250 -6.11 -8.11 -3.63
N HIS A 251 -5.77 -8.17 -4.91
CA HIS A 251 -5.61 -9.39 -5.72
C HIS A 251 -6.76 -10.41 -5.58
N LEU A 252 -7.99 -9.91 -5.66
CA LEU A 252 -9.20 -10.71 -5.46
C LEU A 252 -9.86 -11.16 -6.78
N LEU A 253 -9.41 -10.64 -7.93
CA LEU A 253 -10.06 -10.88 -9.23
C LEU A 253 -10.14 -12.35 -9.64
N GLU A 254 -9.23 -13.21 -9.16
CA GLU A 254 -9.20 -14.65 -9.45
C GLU A 254 -9.74 -15.51 -8.28
N ASN A 255 -10.18 -14.90 -7.19
CA ASN A 255 -10.70 -15.62 -6.04
C ASN A 255 -12.13 -16.14 -6.31
N SER A 256 -12.46 -17.31 -5.74
CA SER A 256 -13.83 -17.82 -5.80
C SER A 256 -14.80 -16.95 -5.02
N ASP A 257 -16.10 -17.07 -5.35
CA ASP A 257 -17.17 -16.37 -4.63
C ASP A 257 -17.16 -16.64 -3.13
N GLU A 258 -16.83 -17.88 -2.72
CA GLU A 258 -16.71 -18.27 -1.32
C GLU A 258 -15.55 -17.56 -0.63
N GLN A 259 -14.40 -17.43 -1.30
CA GLN A 259 -13.23 -16.71 -0.78
C GLN A 259 -13.52 -15.22 -0.64
N ILE A 260 -14.17 -14.59 -1.65
CA ILE A 260 -14.56 -13.19 -1.62
C ILE A 260 -15.58 -12.96 -0.49
N LYS A 261 -16.58 -13.84 -0.36
CA LYS A 261 -17.55 -13.79 0.74
C LYS A 261 -16.88 -13.89 2.10
N TRP A 262 -15.93 -14.85 2.26
CA TRP A 262 -15.16 -14.99 3.50
C TRP A 262 -14.39 -13.70 3.81
N THR A 263 -13.69 -13.13 2.83
CA THR A 263 -12.96 -11.87 2.98
C THR A 263 -13.90 -10.74 3.43
N ALA A 264 -15.05 -10.58 2.78
CA ALA A 264 -16.06 -9.58 3.15
C ALA A 264 -16.58 -9.74 4.57
N MET A 265 -16.80 -10.98 5.01
CA MET A 265 -17.25 -11.28 6.38
C MET A 265 -16.14 -10.98 7.41
N GLN A 266 -14.86 -11.18 7.08
CA GLN A 266 -13.76 -10.75 7.95
C GLN A 266 -13.67 -9.22 8.02
N LEU A 267 -13.77 -8.52 6.89
CA LEU A 267 -13.81 -7.05 6.85
C LEU A 267 -14.94 -6.50 7.74
N LYS A 268 -16.11 -7.11 7.70
CA LYS A 268 -17.24 -6.75 8.59
C LYS A 268 -16.90 -6.94 10.07
N LYS A 269 -16.18 -8.01 10.46
CA LYS A 269 -15.72 -8.22 11.83
C LYS A 269 -14.74 -7.14 12.29
N TYR A 270 -13.90 -6.64 11.40
CA TYR A 270 -13.00 -5.52 11.67
C TYR A 270 -13.69 -4.14 11.62
N SER A 271 -15.03 -4.12 11.47
CA SER A 271 -15.87 -2.91 11.44
C SER A 271 -15.46 -1.94 10.33
N ILE A 272 -15.07 -2.47 9.16
CA ILE A 272 -14.73 -1.63 8.02
C ILE A 272 -15.89 -0.74 7.65
N ARG A 273 -15.61 0.54 7.39
CA ARG A 273 -16.60 1.51 6.93
C ARG A 273 -16.45 1.87 5.46
N TYR A 274 -15.22 1.93 4.96
CA TYR A 274 -14.93 2.33 3.59
C TYR A 274 -14.06 1.29 2.90
N PHE A 275 -14.45 0.86 1.70
CA PHE A 275 -13.67 -0.05 0.87
C PHE A 275 -13.58 0.49 -0.56
N MET A 276 -12.36 0.76 -1.04
CA MET A 276 -12.07 1.11 -2.43
C MET A 276 -11.19 0.03 -3.03
N GLY A 277 -11.77 -0.87 -3.83
CA GLY A 277 -11.01 -1.84 -4.58
C GLY A 277 -10.58 -1.27 -5.93
N ALA A 278 -9.28 -1.27 -6.18
CA ALA A 278 -8.66 -0.79 -7.41
C ALA A 278 -7.82 -1.89 -8.05
N HIS A 279 -7.31 -1.68 -9.25
CA HIS A 279 -6.31 -2.53 -9.91
C HIS A 279 -6.69 -4.02 -9.86
N CYS A 280 -5.83 -4.89 -9.29
CA CYS A 280 -6.01 -6.34 -9.19
C CYS A 280 -7.11 -6.79 -8.22
N THR A 281 -7.83 -5.90 -7.55
CA THR A 281 -9.03 -6.28 -6.81
C THR A 281 -10.11 -6.82 -7.73
N GLY A 282 -10.23 -6.26 -8.94
CA GLY A 282 -11.32 -6.59 -9.86
C GLY A 282 -12.63 -5.86 -9.51
N ILE A 283 -13.51 -5.74 -10.51
CA ILE A 283 -14.79 -5.02 -10.36
C ILE A 283 -15.81 -5.86 -9.60
N GLU A 284 -15.99 -7.11 -10.00
CA GLU A 284 -16.96 -8.03 -9.41
C GLU A 284 -16.69 -8.29 -7.91
N PRO A 285 -15.45 -8.54 -7.46
CA PRO A 285 -15.16 -8.67 -6.04
C PRO A 285 -15.55 -7.45 -5.21
N VAL A 286 -15.43 -6.23 -5.74
CA VAL A 286 -15.87 -5.01 -5.03
C VAL A 286 -17.37 -5.02 -4.76
N TYR A 287 -18.20 -5.42 -5.75
CA TYR A 287 -19.65 -5.52 -5.56
C TYR A 287 -20.03 -6.62 -4.58
N GLN A 288 -19.35 -7.76 -4.62
CA GLN A 288 -19.55 -8.84 -3.66
C GLN A 288 -19.17 -8.42 -2.23
N ILE A 289 -18.02 -7.73 -2.05
CA ILE A 289 -17.61 -7.19 -0.75
C ILE A 289 -18.66 -6.20 -0.24
N ARG A 290 -19.14 -5.27 -1.09
CA ARG A 290 -20.22 -4.34 -0.72
C ARG A 290 -21.43 -5.06 -0.16
N LYS A 291 -21.88 -6.11 -0.85
CA LYS A 291 -23.04 -6.93 -0.46
C LYS A 291 -22.80 -7.63 0.88
N TRP A 292 -21.72 -8.39 1.00
CA TRP A 292 -21.50 -9.28 2.14
C TRP A 292 -20.96 -8.57 3.38
N ALA A 293 -20.21 -7.48 3.22
CA ALA A 293 -19.80 -6.61 4.33
C ALA A 293 -20.90 -5.64 4.75
N SER A 294 -22.06 -5.59 4.04
CA SER A 294 -23.19 -4.70 4.29
C SER A 294 -22.83 -3.22 4.19
N LEU A 295 -21.95 -2.86 3.24
CA LEU A 295 -21.55 -1.49 2.98
C LEU A 295 -22.54 -0.80 2.02
N LYS A 296 -22.72 0.53 2.17
CA LYS A 296 -23.53 1.33 1.27
C LYS A 296 -22.79 1.62 -0.03
N ARG A 297 -23.52 2.06 -1.07
CA ARG A 297 -22.94 2.41 -2.37
C ARG A 297 -21.82 3.46 -2.29
N GLY A 298 -21.96 4.48 -1.44
CA GLY A 298 -20.93 5.49 -1.22
C GLY A 298 -19.81 5.07 -0.27
N GLU A 299 -19.92 3.90 0.38
CA GLU A 299 -18.91 3.36 1.31
C GLU A 299 -18.07 2.25 0.67
N CYS A 300 -18.50 1.70 -0.48
CA CYS A 300 -17.77 0.67 -1.22
C CYS A 300 -17.82 0.98 -2.71
N ILE A 301 -16.65 1.33 -3.28
CA ILE A 301 -16.52 1.80 -4.66
C ILE A 301 -15.39 1.07 -5.40
N VAL A 302 -15.46 1.08 -6.73
CA VAL A 302 -14.32 0.71 -7.58
C VAL A 302 -13.42 1.93 -7.71
N GLY A 303 -12.10 1.77 -7.56
CA GLY A 303 -11.13 2.85 -7.72
C GLY A 303 -10.99 3.28 -9.18
N SER A 304 -10.93 4.57 -9.43
CA SER A 304 -10.61 5.18 -10.72
C SER A 304 -9.55 6.25 -10.56
N VAL A 305 -8.86 6.62 -11.64
CA VAL A 305 -7.95 7.76 -11.65
C VAL A 305 -8.73 9.02 -11.22
N GLY A 306 -8.18 9.75 -10.25
CA GLY A 306 -8.81 10.92 -9.65
C GLY A 306 -9.82 10.63 -8.53
N ALA A 307 -10.15 9.35 -8.25
CA ALA A 307 -10.95 9.01 -7.08
C ALA A 307 -10.19 9.33 -5.79
N VAL A 308 -10.89 9.89 -4.81
CA VAL A 308 -10.31 10.36 -3.55
C VAL A 308 -11.00 9.70 -2.36
N PHE A 309 -10.22 9.27 -1.38
CA PHE A 309 -10.67 9.11 -0.01
C PHE A 309 -10.28 10.35 0.80
N ASP A 310 -11.26 10.99 1.40
CA ASP A 310 -11.06 12.13 2.29
C ASP A 310 -11.57 11.74 3.68
N LEU A 311 -10.77 11.98 4.72
CA LEU A 311 -11.09 11.54 6.09
C LEU A 311 -12.43 12.07 6.61
N ASP A 312 -12.82 13.27 6.17
CA ASP A 312 -14.06 13.91 6.62
C ASP A 312 -15.24 13.60 5.73
N LYS A 313 -15.03 13.52 4.42
CA LYS A 313 -16.09 13.38 3.41
C LYS A 313 -16.34 11.92 2.98
N GLY A 314 -15.43 10.99 3.29
CA GLY A 314 -15.42 9.64 2.73
C GLY A 314 -14.95 9.64 1.28
N PHE A 315 -15.59 8.81 0.42
CA PHE A 315 -15.20 8.75 -0.99
C PHE A 315 -15.79 9.88 -1.82
N VAL A 316 -14.90 10.59 -2.50
CA VAL A 316 -15.20 11.54 -3.57
C VAL A 316 -14.73 10.90 -4.88
N ALA A 317 -15.67 10.43 -5.67
CA ALA A 317 -15.41 9.71 -6.91
C ALA A 317 -16.49 10.03 -7.95
N GLY A 318 -16.19 9.84 -9.21
CA GLY A 318 -17.12 10.07 -10.31
C GLY A 318 -18.27 9.06 -10.37
N ALA A 319 -19.20 9.28 -11.29
CA ALA A 319 -20.39 8.44 -11.44
C ALA A 319 -20.07 7.02 -11.90
N LEU A 320 -18.99 6.85 -12.66
CA LEU A 320 -18.54 5.55 -13.20
C LEU A 320 -18.28 4.52 -12.09
N THR A 321 -17.86 4.94 -10.92
CA THR A 321 -17.27 4.08 -9.88
C THR A 321 -18.11 3.94 -8.62
N LYS A 322 -19.26 4.59 -8.56
CA LYS A 322 -20.21 4.54 -7.41
C LYS A 322 -21.29 3.49 -7.56
#